data_16e0bcf3ea29416cecb42f8ff3d2058c
#
_entry.id   16e0bcf3ea29416cecb42f8ff3d2058c
#
_cell.length_a   1.000
_cell.length_b   1.000
_cell.length_c   1.000
_cell.angle_alpha   90.00
_cell.angle_beta   90.00
_cell.angle_gamma   90.00
#
_symmetry.space_group_name_H-M   'P 1'
#
loop_
_entity.id
_entity.type
_entity.pdbx_description
1 polymer ?
#
loop_
_entity_poly.entity_id
_entity_poly.type
_entity_poly.pdbx_seq_one_letter_code
_entity_poly.pdbx_strand_id
1 'polypeptide(L)'
;DRFSTIPFYYYIYKNKIYGSVSFQDLINKKSKDFKITLNEEACLFFLKTNTFLNTQTLINEISRVPYGCSLEFNKKTCKISISRYWNFTNKTSKESYENLLLDVNDKFQSSINKCLIGKQKIGINISGGYDSRQLLGYLVSKKIKFTGYNYGPTDSLDSIVAKELSKKHDFNLVFKNWENIKFYKENLFKYMELTDYMLAFHHFHPFNILSEQKNEDVILYGHFLDFHSQAWKYQKKYENVPNNHSVSIIANDFNLAGHFSVLNDKEQKKLFNFKYKDYFLETLKKELNKLNFLPAEKLYDAFYFLHHGTRRLLPQVQAASKTIYYALPGLNTLYFDSVWNVPGKFKKKNKMRQDLLKNYYQEVSDTKLVRDDQIDYIGKKFGINTFYKIMKILKHKKFGILKSDYDFWGQQIYEYIEKDLEPWIKNETKHNAMLDYDFLNKDEFLKYYSKKRLPLSSYGTSIVISNFIKKNF
;
A
#
# COMPACT_ATOMS: atom_id res chain seq x y z
N ASP A 1 16.88 5.49 4.52
CA ASP A 1 17.17 4.79 3.25
C ASP A 1 16.45 5.45 2.08
N ARG A 2 16.72 4.98 0.82
CA ARG A 2 16.19 5.57 -0.41
C ARG A 2 14.67 5.75 -0.39
N PHE A 3 13.93 4.82 0.20
CA PHE A 3 12.47 4.73 0.08
C PHE A 3 11.77 4.97 1.41
N SER A 4 12.53 5.32 2.47
CA SER A 4 12.03 5.34 3.84
C SER A 4 11.32 4.04 4.23
N THR A 5 11.92 2.89 3.90
CA THR A 5 11.41 1.56 4.27
C THR A 5 11.36 1.40 5.78
N ILE A 6 12.33 1.97 6.47
CA ILE A 6 12.31 2.16 7.92
C ILE A 6 12.07 3.65 8.15
N PRO A 7 10.89 4.05 8.67
CA PRO A 7 10.60 5.45 8.95
C PRO A 7 11.48 5.95 10.09
N PHE A 8 11.83 7.22 10.05
CA PHE A 8 12.46 7.88 11.18
C PHE A 8 11.70 9.16 11.48
N TYR A 9 11.06 9.20 12.65
CA TYR A 9 10.29 10.33 13.17
C TYR A 9 11.12 11.12 14.14
N TYR A 10 10.98 12.46 14.15
CA TYR A 10 11.77 13.31 15.03
C TYR A 10 11.03 14.60 15.40
N TYR A 11 11.43 15.18 16.52
CA TYR A 11 11.12 16.54 16.93
C TYR A 11 12.30 17.18 17.66
N ILE A 12 12.29 18.52 17.77
CA ILE A 12 13.28 19.28 18.54
C ILE A 12 12.58 19.89 19.74
N TYR A 13 13.16 19.72 20.91
CA TYR A 13 12.67 20.33 22.14
C TYR A 13 13.85 20.67 23.09
N LYS A 14 13.86 21.89 23.64
CA LYS A 14 14.93 22.39 24.56
C LYS A 14 16.33 22.08 24.00
N ASN A 15 16.58 22.47 22.76
CA ASN A 15 17.87 22.29 22.06
C ASN A 15 18.36 20.83 21.94
N LYS A 16 17.48 19.86 22.01
CA LYS A 16 17.75 18.43 21.81
C LYS A 16 16.89 17.88 20.71
N ILE A 17 17.46 16.94 19.95
CA ILE A 17 16.68 16.14 18.99
C ILE A 17 16.22 14.85 19.68
N TYR A 18 14.97 14.53 19.49
CA TYR A 18 14.35 13.26 19.85
C TYR A 18 13.92 12.55 18.59
N GLY A 19 14.25 11.28 18.47
CA GLY A 19 13.94 10.53 17.28
C GLY A 19 13.65 9.06 17.56
N SER A 20 12.80 8.44 16.74
CA SER A 20 12.45 7.04 16.82
C SER A 20 12.02 6.52 15.45
N VAL A 21 12.15 5.21 15.25
CA VAL A 21 11.56 4.48 14.11
C VAL A 21 10.08 4.17 14.33
N SER A 22 9.57 4.33 15.54
CA SER A 22 8.14 4.23 15.88
C SER A 22 7.60 5.59 16.28
N PHE A 23 6.56 6.04 15.60
CA PHE A 23 5.87 7.28 15.90
C PHE A 23 5.20 7.24 17.27
N GLN A 24 4.53 6.13 17.61
CA GLN A 24 3.86 5.98 18.90
C GLN A 24 4.86 5.93 20.06
N ASP A 25 6.00 5.28 19.89
CA ASP A 25 7.07 5.27 20.88
C ASP A 25 7.60 6.67 21.15
N LEU A 26 7.75 7.48 20.11
CA LEU A 26 8.23 8.85 20.24
C LEU A 26 7.24 9.71 21.02
N ILE A 27 5.94 9.53 20.82
CA ILE A 27 4.89 10.21 21.58
C ILE A 27 4.87 9.74 23.04
N ASN A 28 4.92 8.43 23.28
CA ASN A 28 4.83 7.85 24.62
C ASN A 28 6.02 8.28 25.51
N LYS A 29 7.20 8.48 24.90
CA LYS A 29 8.45 8.85 25.58
C LYS A 29 8.73 10.36 25.59
N LYS A 30 7.80 11.19 25.09
CA LYS A 30 7.97 12.65 25.10
C LYS A 30 8.02 13.23 26.51
N SER A 31 8.73 14.34 26.67
CA SER A 31 8.68 15.11 27.94
C SER A 31 7.24 15.55 28.24
N LYS A 32 6.84 15.54 29.50
CA LYS A 32 5.52 16.04 29.94
C LYS A 32 5.27 17.49 29.52
N ASP A 33 6.33 18.31 29.49
CA ASP A 33 6.25 19.73 29.11
C ASP A 33 6.18 19.94 27.59
N PHE A 34 6.44 18.91 26.78
CA PHE A 34 6.36 19.00 25.32
C PHE A 34 4.90 18.86 24.89
N LYS A 35 4.29 20.00 24.58
CA LYS A 35 2.92 20.05 24.08
C LYS A 35 2.89 19.64 22.61
N ILE A 36 1.90 18.85 22.27
CA ILE A 36 1.63 18.40 20.91
C ILE A 36 0.27 18.91 20.46
N THR A 37 0.12 19.16 19.16
CA THR A 37 -1.13 19.60 18.54
C THR A 37 -1.49 18.70 17.36
N LEU A 38 -2.79 18.49 17.15
CA LEU A 38 -3.28 17.68 16.04
C LEU A 38 -2.98 18.35 14.69
N ASN A 39 -2.45 17.58 13.75
CA ASN A 39 -2.26 18.03 12.39
C ASN A 39 -3.55 17.81 11.58
N GLU A 40 -4.43 18.82 11.58
CA GLU A 40 -5.70 18.78 10.88
C GLU A 40 -5.54 18.52 9.38
N GLU A 41 -4.53 19.09 8.75
CA GLU A 41 -4.23 18.89 7.33
C GLU A 41 -3.88 17.44 7.02
N ALA A 42 -3.07 16.81 7.86
CA ALA A 42 -2.73 15.39 7.72
C ALA A 42 -3.97 14.50 7.95
N CYS A 43 -4.82 14.83 8.91
CA CYS A 43 -6.10 14.13 9.12
C CYS A 43 -7.00 14.19 7.88
N LEU A 44 -7.17 15.38 7.29
CA LEU A 44 -7.96 15.57 6.08
C LEU A 44 -7.39 14.81 4.88
N PHE A 45 -6.06 14.85 4.73
CA PHE A 45 -5.40 14.12 3.65
C PHE A 45 -5.59 12.61 3.83
N PHE A 46 -5.43 12.10 5.04
CA PHE A 46 -5.63 10.69 5.37
C PHE A 46 -7.08 10.25 5.16
N LEU A 47 -8.07 11.05 5.57
CA LEU A 47 -9.50 10.79 5.31
C LEU A 47 -9.79 10.68 3.82
N LYS A 48 -9.19 11.54 3.00
CA LYS A 48 -9.45 11.57 1.56
C LYS A 48 -8.76 10.43 0.80
N THR A 49 -7.57 10.01 1.22
CA THR A 49 -6.69 9.16 0.40
C THR A 49 -6.27 7.84 1.05
N ASN A 50 -6.60 7.63 2.33
CA ASN A 50 -6.05 6.52 3.14
C ASN A 50 -4.50 6.52 3.20
N THR A 51 -3.86 7.67 3.01
CA THR A 51 -2.41 7.80 3.06
C THR A 51 -2.00 9.18 3.57
N PHE A 52 -0.73 9.34 3.92
CA PHE A 52 -0.13 10.62 4.28
C PHE A 52 0.79 11.14 3.18
N LEU A 53 0.94 12.44 3.10
CA LEU A 53 1.92 13.03 2.21
C LEU A 53 3.30 13.12 2.88
N ASN A 54 4.32 12.72 2.14
CA ASN A 54 5.74 12.94 2.40
C ASN A 54 6.12 12.82 3.90
N THR A 55 6.38 13.95 4.56
CA THR A 55 6.84 14.02 5.96
C THR A 55 5.72 14.17 6.98
N GLN A 56 4.47 14.29 6.55
CA GLN A 56 3.32 14.51 7.44
C GLN A 56 3.13 13.36 8.43
N THR A 57 2.75 13.74 9.66
CA THR A 57 2.25 12.87 10.71
C THR A 57 0.96 13.46 11.29
N LEU A 58 0.28 12.73 12.17
CA LEU A 58 -0.92 13.21 12.86
C LEU A 58 -0.65 14.31 13.91
N ILE A 59 0.64 14.67 14.13
CA ILE A 59 1.07 15.69 15.08
C ILE A 59 1.90 16.75 14.34
N ASN A 60 1.61 18.02 14.56
CA ASN A 60 2.31 19.13 13.90
C ASN A 60 3.80 19.18 14.24
N GLU A 61 4.14 18.93 15.50
CA GLU A 61 5.50 19.06 16.04
C GLU A 61 6.42 17.89 15.68
N ILE A 62 5.86 16.78 15.17
CA ILE A 62 6.62 15.59 14.82
C ILE A 62 6.67 15.41 13.31
N SER A 63 7.86 15.38 12.77
CA SER A 63 8.12 15.18 11.34
C SER A 63 8.74 13.80 11.07
N ARG A 64 8.54 13.30 9.86
CA ARG A 64 9.25 12.13 9.32
C ARG A 64 10.37 12.60 8.40
N VAL A 65 11.54 11.95 8.46
CA VAL A 65 12.61 12.19 7.48
C VAL A 65 12.16 11.81 6.09
N PRO A 66 12.32 12.69 5.07
CA PRO A 66 11.93 12.40 3.71
C PRO A 66 12.70 11.22 3.10
N TYR A 67 12.15 10.58 2.09
CA TYR A 67 12.82 9.54 1.32
C TYR A 67 14.15 10.06 0.72
N GLY A 68 15.17 9.20 0.65
CA GLY A 68 16.46 9.52 0.03
C GLY A 68 17.18 10.71 0.65
N CYS A 69 16.90 11.02 1.93
CA CYS A 69 17.53 12.12 2.65
C CYS A 69 18.31 11.62 3.86
N SER A 70 19.37 12.35 4.22
CA SER A 70 20.02 12.30 5.51
C SER A 70 19.56 13.46 6.37
N LEU A 71 19.51 13.23 7.68
CA LEU A 71 19.24 14.25 8.70
C LEU A 71 20.49 14.41 9.56
N GLU A 72 20.97 15.63 9.68
CA GLU A 72 22.08 16.00 10.54
C GLU A 72 21.61 16.99 11.60
N PHE A 73 21.99 16.75 12.84
CA PHE A 73 21.73 17.66 13.95
C PHE A 73 23.04 18.25 14.47
N ASN A 74 23.20 19.55 14.32
CA ASN A 74 24.34 20.26 14.84
C ASN A 74 24.15 20.58 16.33
N LYS A 75 24.89 19.92 17.19
CA LYS A 75 24.78 20.07 18.66
C LYS A 75 25.14 21.46 19.17
N LYS A 76 26.02 22.21 18.46
CA LYS A 76 26.44 23.57 18.90
C LYS A 76 25.38 24.62 18.57
N THR A 77 24.79 24.52 17.39
CA THR A 77 23.77 25.48 16.91
C THR A 77 22.35 25.04 17.17
N CYS A 78 22.14 23.79 17.59
CA CYS A 78 20.84 23.14 17.78
C CYS A 78 19.96 23.15 16.51
N LYS A 79 20.58 23.20 15.34
CA LYS A 79 19.87 23.23 14.04
C LYS A 79 19.91 21.87 13.35
N ILE A 80 18.83 21.56 12.64
CA ILE A 80 18.74 20.42 11.73
C ILE A 80 19.04 20.88 10.31
N SER A 81 19.80 20.06 9.58
CA SER A 81 19.90 20.09 8.13
C SER A 81 19.41 18.77 7.54
N ILE A 82 18.67 18.86 6.45
CA ILE A 82 18.19 17.70 5.68
C ILE A 82 18.74 17.82 4.27
N SER A 83 19.60 16.88 3.90
CA SER A 83 20.22 16.81 2.58
C SER A 83 19.76 15.58 1.80
N ARG A 84 19.43 15.78 0.53
CA ARG A 84 18.99 14.71 -0.35
C ARG A 84 20.19 14.05 -1.03
N TYR A 85 20.40 12.76 -0.78
CA TYR A 85 21.46 11.98 -1.43
C TYR A 85 20.94 11.10 -2.58
N TRP A 86 19.60 10.90 -2.68
CA TRP A 86 19.01 10.14 -3.77
C TRP A 86 17.66 10.72 -4.21
N ASN A 87 17.40 10.67 -5.51
CA ASN A 87 16.11 11.01 -6.11
C ASN A 87 15.83 10.10 -7.31
N PHE A 88 14.61 10.11 -7.80
CA PHE A 88 14.26 9.45 -9.06
C PHE A 88 15.05 10.04 -10.22
N THR A 89 15.25 9.24 -11.26
CA THR A 89 15.98 9.68 -12.46
C THR A 89 15.05 9.70 -13.66
N ASN A 90 15.36 10.60 -14.60
CA ASN A 90 14.70 10.65 -15.90
C ASN A 90 15.30 9.64 -16.90
N LYS A 91 16.28 8.85 -16.49
CA LYS A 91 16.96 7.89 -17.35
C LYS A 91 15.99 6.81 -17.82
N THR A 92 16.02 6.52 -19.12
CA THR A 92 15.33 5.40 -19.76
C THR A 92 16.35 4.66 -20.61
N SER A 93 16.42 3.34 -20.46
CA SER A 93 17.38 2.52 -21.20
C SER A 93 17.03 2.47 -22.69
N LYS A 94 18.07 2.38 -23.51
CA LYS A 94 18.00 2.18 -24.97
C LYS A 94 18.28 0.74 -25.39
N GLU A 95 18.55 -0.14 -24.42
CA GLU A 95 18.82 -1.54 -24.67
C GLU A 95 17.64 -2.28 -25.30
N SER A 96 17.91 -3.42 -25.93
CA SER A 96 16.87 -4.31 -26.44
C SER A 96 15.96 -4.81 -25.30
N TYR A 97 14.73 -5.19 -25.63
CA TYR A 97 13.81 -5.71 -24.62
C TYR A 97 14.32 -6.98 -23.95
N GLU A 98 14.98 -7.84 -24.73
CA GLU A 98 15.55 -9.11 -24.26
C GLU A 98 16.67 -8.86 -23.25
N ASN A 99 17.59 -7.91 -23.53
CA ASN A 99 18.66 -7.52 -22.61
C ASN A 99 18.09 -6.91 -21.31
N LEU A 100 17.07 -6.06 -21.44
CA LEU A 100 16.40 -5.49 -20.26
C LEU A 100 15.70 -6.55 -19.40
N LEU A 101 15.06 -7.54 -20.04
CA LEU A 101 14.38 -8.62 -19.33
C LEU A 101 15.38 -9.50 -18.58
N LEU A 102 16.54 -9.78 -19.20
CA LEU A 102 17.64 -10.51 -18.58
C LEU A 102 18.20 -9.74 -17.37
N ASP A 103 18.55 -8.45 -17.54
CA ASP A 103 19.08 -7.62 -16.43
C ASP A 103 18.10 -7.54 -15.26
N VAL A 104 16.82 -7.33 -15.53
CA VAL A 104 15.78 -7.30 -14.49
C VAL A 104 15.71 -8.63 -13.75
N ASN A 105 15.76 -9.77 -14.46
CA ASN A 105 15.76 -11.08 -13.83
C ASN A 105 17.00 -11.32 -12.97
N ASP A 106 18.18 -10.97 -13.45
CA ASP A 106 19.44 -11.12 -12.70
C ASP A 106 19.45 -10.27 -11.43
N LYS A 107 18.98 -9.02 -11.51
CA LYS A 107 18.84 -8.13 -10.35
C LYS A 107 17.78 -8.64 -9.37
N PHE A 108 16.69 -9.22 -9.87
CA PHE A 108 15.68 -9.87 -9.04
C PHE A 108 16.26 -11.07 -8.27
N GLN A 109 16.95 -11.99 -8.96
CA GLN A 109 17.62 -13.11 -8.31
C GLN A 109 18.64 -12.66 -7.26
N SER A 110 19.48 -11.68 -7.62
CA SER A 110 20.44 -11.08 -6.69
C SER A 110 19.77 -10.47 -5.46
N SER A 111 18.61 -9.84 -5.63
CA SER A 111 17.86 -9.23 -4.51
C SER A 111 17.34 -10.26 -3.54
N ILE A 112 16.80 -11.40 -4.04
CA ILE A 112 16.35 -12.50 -3.18
C ILE A 112 17.54 -13.14 -2.48
N ASN A 113 18.63 -13.43 -3.19
CA ASN A 113 19.82 -14.01 -2.60
C ASN A 113 20.32 -13.20 -1.39
N LYS A 114 20.33 -11.86 -1.50
CA LYS A 114 20.68 -10.98 -0.37
C LYS A 114 19.72 -11.10 0.81
N CYS A 115 18.42 -11.27 0.55
CA CYS A 115 17.43 -11.47 1.60
C CYS A 115 17.59 -12.81 2.33
N LEU A 116 18.18 -13.81 1.69
CA LEU A 116 18.33 -15.17 2.20
C LEU A 116 19.67 -15.43 2.88
N ILE A 117 20.62 -14.48 2.88
CA ILE A 117 21.94 -14.67 3.53
C ILE A 117 21.75 -15.03 5.01
N GLY A 118 22.28 -16.19 5.42
CA GLY A 118 22.23 -16.69 6.79
C GLY A 118 20.83 -17.13 7.27
N LYS A 119 19.85 -17.26 6.36
CA LYS A 119 18.48 -17.69 6.67
C LYS A 119 18.30 -19.16 6.33
N GLN A 120 17.74 -19.94 7.27
CA GLN A 120 17.45 -21.36 7.10
C GLN A 120 15.94 -21.62 7.00
N LYS A 121 15.14 -20.94 7.81
CA LYS A 121 13.69 -21.06 7.83
C LYS A 121 13.09 -19.91 7.03
N ILE A 122 12.65 -20.22 5.82
CA ILE A 122 12.18 -19.25 4.85
C ILE A 122 10.68 -19.40 4.68
N GLY A 123 9.95 -18.33 4.91
CA GLY A 123 8.54 -18.22 4.58
C GLY A 123 8.29 -17.33 3.38
N ILE A 124 7.17 -17.57 2.69
CA ILE A 124 6.71 -16.75 1.58
C ILE A 124 5.19 -16.60 1.65
N ASN A 125 4.69 -15.38 1.54
CA ASN A 125 3.24 -15.16 1.40
C ASN A 125 2.82 -15.49 -0.04
N ILE A 126 1.95 -16.49 -0.20
CA ILE A 126 1.46 -16.98 -1.48
C ILE A 126 0.05 -16.45 -1.73
N SER A 127 -0.15 -15.90 -2.91
CA SER A 127 -1.46 -15.53 -3.47
C SER A 127 -1.57 -16.02 -4.90
N GLY A 128 -2.71 -15.81 -5.53
CA GLY A 128 -2.88 -16.10 -6.96
C GLY A 128 -2.23 -15.07 -7.91
N GLY A 129 -1.54 -14.06 -7.37
CA GLY A 129 -0.99 -12.93 -8.14
C GLY A 129 0.41 -13.17 -8.73
N TYR A 130 0.87 -12.22 -9.55
CA TYR A 130 2.21 -12.26 -10.19
C TYR A 130 3.36 -12.19 -9.19
N ASP A 131 3.27 -11.34 -8.17
CA ASP A 131 4.39 -11.04 -7.28
C ASP A 131 4.80 -12.24 -6.43
N SER A 132 3.83 -12.86 -5.76
CA SER A 132 4.09 -14.07 -4.98
C SER A 132 4.53 -15.22 -5.88
N ARG A 133 4.03 -15.29 -7.11
CA ARG A 133 4.39 -16.31 -8.10
C ARG A 133 5.81 -16.14 -8.62
N GLN A 134 6.27 -14.91 -8.82
CA GLN A 134 7.66 -14.65 -9.21
C GLN A 134 8.64 -15.10 -8.11
N LEU A 135 8.32 -14.81 -6.84
CA LEU A 135 9.08 -15.32 -5.69
C LEU A 135 9.06 -16.84 -5.62
N LEU A 136 7.87 -17.44 -5.75
CA LEU A 136 7.69 -18.90 -5.77
C LEU A 136 8.52 -19.54 -6.89
N GLY A 137 8.45 -18.99 -8.09
CA GLY A 137 9.21 -19.50 -9.25
C GLY A 137 10.71 -19.51 -9.00
N TYR A 138 11.24 -18.46 -8.37
CA TYR A 138 12.64 -18.42 -7.99
C TYR A 138 12.98 -19.53 -6.97
N LEU A 139 12.21 -19.69 -5.89
CA LEU A 139 12.47 -20.68 -4.86
C LEU A 139 12.39 -22.12 -5.41
N VAL A 140 11.38 -22.40 -6.23
CA VAL A 140 11.19 -23.70 -6.91
C VAL A 140 12.34 -23.98 -7.86
N SER A 141 12.71 -23.05 -8.75
CA SER A 141 13.81 -23.24 -9.72
C SER A 141 15.17 -23.47 -9.07
N LYS A 142 15.39 -22.89 -7.88
CA LYS A 142 16.62 -23.10 -7.09
C LYS A 142 16.53 -24.25 -6.07
N LYS A 143 15.41 -24.98 -6.04
CA LYS A 143 15.17 -26.08 -5.09
C LYS A 143 15.35 -25.67 -3.62
N ILE A 144 15.04 -24.43 -3.29
CA ILE A 144 15.12 -23.89 -1.93
C ILE A 144 13.90 -24.36 -1.15
N LYS A 145 14.09 -24.92 0.05
CA LYS A 145 12.99 -25.28 0.94
C LYS A 145 12.39 -24.04 1.59
N PHE A 146 11.07 -23.97 1.67
CA PHE A 146 10.33 -22.87 2.26
C PHE A 146 8.94 -23.31 2.75
N THR A 147 8.31 -22.49 3.57
CA THR A 147 6.89 -22.61 3.95
C THR A 147 6.08 -21.55 3.23
N GLY A 148 5.02 -21.95 2.54
CA GLY A 148 4.04 -21.05 1.97
C GLY A 148 3.00 -20.63 3.01
N TYR A 149 2.60 -19.36 3.02
CA TYR A 149 1.57 -18.82 3.90
C TYR A 149 0.47 -18.18 3.07
N ASN A 150 -0.77 -18.57 3.34
CA ASN A 150 -1.95 -17.97 2.74
C ASN A 150 -3.02 -17.74 3.80
N TYR A 151 -3.81 -16.69 3.64
CA TYR A 151 -4.91 -16.38 4.55
C TYR A 151 -6.09 -15.81 3.76
N GLY A 152 -7.28 -16.05 4.24
CA GLY A 152 -8.51 -15.55 3.63
C GLY A 152 -9.65 -16.55 3.71
N PRO A 153 -10.78 -16.28 3.04
CA PRO A 153 -11.86 -17.26 2.86
C PRO A 153 -11.37 -18.49 2.10
N THR A 154 -11.81 -19.66 2.53
CA THR A 154 -11.38 -20.97 1.98
C THR A 154 -11.68 -21.12 0.50
N ASP A 155 -12.74 -20.50 0.04
CA ASP A 155 -13.28 -20.52 -1.32
C ASP A 155 -12.83 -19.33 -2.19
N SER A 156 -12.00 -18.44 -1.66
CA SER A 156 -11.41 -17.36 -2.43
C SER A 156 -10.49 -17.91 -3.53
N LEU A 157 -10.42 -17.22 -4.67
CA LEU A 157 -9.54 -17.64 -5.77
C LEU A 157 -8.07 -17.66 -5.34
N ASP A 158 -7.64 -16.72 -4.51
CA ASP A 158 -6.28 -16.71 -3.97
C ASP A 158 -5.98 -17.96 -3.15
N SER A 159 -6.92 -18.39 -2.31
CA SER A 159 -6.78 -19.60 -1.49
C SER A 159 -6.79 -20.87 -2.33
N ILE A 160 -7.65 -20.95 -3.34
CA ILE A 160 -7.73 -22.08 -4.28
C ILE A 160 -6.40 -22.21 -5.04
N VAL A 161 -5.92 -21.13 -5.63
CA VAL A 161 -4.68 -21.11 -6.41
C VAL A 161 -3.45 -21.39 -5.54
N ALA A 162 -3.40 -20.86 -4.32
CA ALA A 162 -2.32 -21.17 -3.38
C ALA A 162 -2.25 -22.68 -3.05
N LYS A 163 -3.40 -23.33 -2.85
CA LYS A 163 -3.50 -24.79 -2.64
C LYS A 163 -3.09 -25.58 -3.88
N GLU A 164 -3.50 -25.14 -5.07
CA GLU A 164 -3.08 -25.78 -6.34
C GLU A 164 -1.56 -25.69 -6.53
N LEU A 165 -0.95 -24.51 -6.27
CA LEU A 165 0.49 -24.30 -6.35
C LEU A 165 1.25 -25.16 -5.32
N SER A 166 0.76 -25.24 -4.10
CA SER A 166 1.36 -26.09 -3.05
C SER A 166 1.37 -27.55 -3.46
N LYS A 167 0.24 -28.07 -3.97
CA LYS A 167 0.15 -29.45 -4.44
C LYS A 167 1.04 -29.72 -5.66
N LYS A 168 1.12 -28.77 -6.61
CA LYS A 168 1.91 -28.92 -7.83
C LYS A 168 3.42 -28.93 -7.59
N HIS A 169 3.88 -28.12 -6.63
CA HIS A 169 5.30 -27.91 -6.37
C HIS A 169 5.78 -28.49 -5.03
N ASP A 170 4.96 -29.29 -4.37
CA ASP A 170 5.27 -30.05 -3.15
C ASP A 170 5.93 -29.21 -2.05
N PHE A 171 5.29 -28.07 -1.69
CA PHE A 171 5.72 -27.27 -0.56
C PHE A 171 4.67 -27.23 0.55
N ASN A 172 5.11 -27.07 1.80
CA ASN A 172 4.22 -26.92 2.93
C ASN A 172 3.44 -25.60 2.84
N LEU A 173 2.11 -25.65 2.87
CA LEU A 173 1.23 -24.47 2.87
C LEU A 173 0.48 -24.36 4.18
N VAL A 174 0.81 -23.35 4.97
CA VAL A 174 0.04 -22.95 6.15
C VAL A 174 -1.08 -22.01 5.72
N PHE A 175 -2.31 -22.45 5.90
CA PHE A 175 -3.50 -21.70 5.53
C PHE A 175 -4.26 -21.24 6.77
N LYS A 176 -4.55 -19.94 6.86
CA LYS A 176 -5.36 -19.34 7.93
C LYS A 176 -6.73 -18.93 7.42
N ASN A 177 -7.74 -19.65 7.81
CA ASN A 177 -9.11 -19.33 7.44
C ASN A 177 -9.64 -18.09 8.17
N TRP A 178 -10.50 -17.35 7.48
CA TRP A 178 -11.09 -16.10 7.94
C TRP A 178 -12.55 -16.22 8.42
N GLU A 179 -13.05 -17.41 8.64
CA GLU A 179 -14.43 -17.63 9.04
C GLU A 179 -14.82 -16.95 10.38
N ASN A 180 -13.81 -16.57 11.17
CA ASN A 180 -14.03 -15.88 12.42
C ASN A 180 -13.36 -14.50 12.44
N ILE A 181 -14.10 -13.45 12.13
CA ILE A 181 -13.64 -12.05 12.15
C ILE A 181 -13.49 -11.50 13.58
N LYS A 182 -13.86 -12.25 14.62
CA LYS A 182 -13.69 -11.80 16.01
C LYS A 182 -12.27 -11.30 16.28
N PHE A 183 -11.24 -11.96 15.71
CA PHE A 183 -9.85 -11.54 15.84
C PHE A 183 -9.62 -10.07 15.43
N TYR A 184 -10.38 -9.58 14.47
CA TYR A 184 -10.27 -8.22 13.97
C TYR A 184 -10.67 -7.20 15.03
N LYS A 185 -11.85 -7.39 15.65
CA LYS A 185 -12.36 -6.54 16.71
C LYS A 185 -11.52 -6.64 17.98
N GLU A 186 -11.11 -7.84 18.35
CA GLU A 186 -10.30 -8.11 19.55
C GLU A 186 -8.91 -7.48 19.48
N ASN A 187 -8.33 -7.40 18.27
CA ASN A 187 -6.98 -6.88 18.08
C ASN A 187 -6.92 -5.48 17.43
N LEU A 188 -8.07 -4.85 17.20
CA LEU A 188 -8.12 -3.61 16.42
C LEU A 188 -7.24 -2.50 17.00
N PHE A 189 -7.35 -2.22 18.29
CA PHE A 189 -6.54 -1.21 18.97
C PHE A 189 -5.06 -1.55 18.96
N LYS A 190 -4.72 -2.82 19.20
CA LYS A 190 -3.36 -3.31 19.10
C LYS A 190 -2.77 -3.10 17.70
N TYR A 191 -3.55 -3.35 16.66
CA TYR A 191 -3.10 -3.15 15.27
C TYR A 191 -2.99 -1.67 14.90
N MET A 192 -3.85 -0.79 15.43
CA MET A 192 -3.69 0.65 15.28
C MET A 192 -2.37 1.14 15.89
N GLU A 193 -2.04 0.71 17.09
CA GLU A 193 -0.74 1.03 17.74
C GLU A 193 0.44 0.43 16.99
N LEU A 194 0.33 -0.83 16.58
CA LEU A 194 1.37 -1.53 15.83
C LEU A 194 1.71 -0.82 14.51
N THR A 195 0.71 -0.22 13.87
CA THR A 195 0.86 0.57 12.63
C THR A 195 1.13 2.06 12.88
N ASP A 196 1.40 2.45 14.14
CA ASP A 196 1.60 3.84 14.54
C ASP A 196 0.41 4.77 14.10
N TYR A 197 -0.81 4.23 14.03
CA TYR A 197 -2.01 4.92 13.48
C TYR A 197 -1.86 5.44 12.04
N MET A 198 -0.89 4.90 11.29
CA MET A 198 -0.59 5.33 9.92
C MET A 198 -1.27 4.48 8.85
N LEU A 199 -2.11 3.52 9.24
CA LEU A 199 -2.79 2.60 8.33
C LEU A 199 -4.29 2.53 8.66
N ALA A 200 -5.14 2.63 7.64
CA ALA A 200 -6.57 2.47 7.81
C ALA A 200 -6.92 1.03 8.24
N PHE A 201 -7.87 0.87 9.14
CA PHE A 201 -8.09 -0.42 9.82
C PHE A 201 -8.46 -1.57 8.87
N HIS A 202 -9.07 -1.31 7.73
CA HIS A 202 -9.40 -2.35 6.75
C HIS A 202 -8.17 -3.03 6.13
N HIS A 203 -6.99 -2.47 6.31
CA HIS A 203 -5.71 -3.06 5.90
C HIS A 203 -5.04 -3.93 6.98
N PHE A 204 -5.70 -4.19 8.12
CA PHE A 204 -5.12 -5.02 9.20
C PHE A 204 -5.25 -6.53 8.95
N HIS A 205 -5.96 -6.93 7.92
CA HIS A 205 -6.20 -8.32 7.57
C HIS A 205 -4.95 -9.22 7.49
N PRO A 206 -3.78 -8.77 6.99
CA PRO A 206 -2.61 -9.65 6.96
C PRO A 206 -2.02 -9.97 8.32
N PHE A 207 -2.39 -9.24 9.37
CA PHE A 207 -1.86 -9.51 10.71
C PHE A 207 -2.40 -10.80 11.32
N ASN A 208 -3.46 -11.38 10.75
CA ASN A 208 -4.01 -12.66 11.19
C ASN A 208 -3.03 -13.83 11.04
N ILE A 209 -2.12 -13.77 10.06
CA ILE A 209 -1.16 -14.87 9.80
C ILE A 209 0.14 -14.76 10.61
N LEU A 210 0.39 -13.64 11.28
CA LEU A 210 1.68 -13.38 11.94
C LEU A 210 2.03 -14.42 13.00
N SER A 211 1.03 -14.94 13.73
CA SER A 211 1.25 -15.97 14.74
C SER A 211 1.81 -17.27 14.15
N GLU A 212 1.42 -17.59 12.92
CA GLU A 212 1.85 -18.80 12.22
C GLU A 212 3.28 -18.66 11.67
N GLN A 213 3.71 -17.43 11.42
CA GLN A 213 5.00 -17.11 10.78
C GLN A 213 6.16 -16.92 11.77
N LYS A 214 5.87 -16.84 13.06
CA LYS A 214 6.86 -16.44 14.11
C LYS A 214 8.12 -17.31 14.21
N ASN A 215 8.12 -18.51 13.66
CA ASN A 215 9.24 -19.45 13.71
C ASN A 215 10.14 -19.39 12.46
N GLU A 216 9.81 -18.55 11.48
CA GLU A 216 10.63 -18.33 10.31
C GLU A 216 11.76 -17.33 10.60
N ASP A 217 12.88 -17.44 9.90
CA ASP A 217 13.98 -16.47 9.98
C ASP A 217 13.69 -15.23 9.12
N VAL A 218 12.93 -15.45 8.03
CA VAL A 218 12.54 -14.40 7.08
C VAL A 218 11.26 -14.77 6.37
N ILE A 219 10.39 -13.79 6.15
CA ILE A 219 9.26 -13.89 5.24
C ILE A 219 9.58 -13.07 3.97
N LEU A 220 9.68 -13.74 2.84
CA LEU A 220 9.75 -13.06 1.55
C LEU A 220 8.36 -12.53 1.17
N TYR A 221 8.27 -11.24 0.89
CA TYR A 221 7.02 -10.59 0.58
C TYR A 221 7.07 -9.91 -0.78
N GLY A 222 6.09 -10.22 -1.63
CA GLY A 222 6.06 -9.79 -3.04
C GLY A 222 5.72 -8.32 -3.25
N HIS A 223 5.41 -7.55 -2.20
CA HIS A 223 5.12 -6.13 -2.33
C HIS A 223 6.26 -5.39 -3.04
N PHE A 224 5.90 -4.44 -3.86
CA PHE A 224 6.80 -3.62 -4.68
C PHE A 224 7.46 -4.31 -5.88
N LEU A 225 7.29 -5.61 -6.08
CA LEU A 225 7.71 -6.23 -7.34
C LEU A 225 6.89 -5.70 -8.52
N ASP A 226 5.61 -5.40 -8.28
CA ASP A 226 4.68 -4.87 -9.27
C ASP A 226 4.82 -3.35 -9.50
N PHE A 227 5.22 -2.60 -8.49
CA PHE A 227 5.17 -1.14 -8.50
C PHE A 227 5.93 -0.51 -9.66
N HIS A 228 7.00 -1.17 -10.10
CA HIS A 228 7.87 -0.69 -11.14
C HIS A 228 7.75 -1.51 -12.43
N SER A 229 7.37 -2.77 -12.30
CA SER A 229 7.24 -3.70 -13.42
C SER A 229 5.91 -3.56 -14.16
N GLN A 230 4.96 -2.86 -13.56
CA GLN A 230 3.73 -2.43 -14.21
C GLN A 230 3.85 -0.95 -14.55
N ALA A 231 3.59 -0.59 -15.78
CA ALA A 231 3.09 0.73 -16.08
C ALA A 231 1.61 0.75 -15.67
N TRP A 232 1.35 0.62 -14.37
CA TRP A 232 -0.02 0.49 -13.81
C TRP A 232 -0.89 1.58 -14.30
N LYS A 233 -0.28 2.68 -14.56
CA LYS A 233 -0.95 3.90 -14.87
C LYS A 233 -0.32 4.60 -16.05
N TYR A 234 0.51 3.84 -16.80
CA TYR A 234 0.92 4.27 -18.12
C TYR A 234 -0.33 4.45 -18.96
N GLN A 235 -0.97 5.54 -18.70
CA GLN A 235 -2.12 5.95 -19.47
C GLN A 235 -1.58 6.66 -20.68
N LYS A 236 -2.06 6.26 -21.84
CA LYS A 236 -1.73 6.90 -23.13
C LYS A 236 -1.85 8.43 -23.05
N LYS A 237 -2.72 8.95 -22.18
CA LYS A 237 -2.89 10.39 -21.94
C LYS A 237 -1.68 11.11 -21.35
N TYR A 238 -0.69 10.40 -20.78
CA TYR A 238 0.53 11.02 -20.27
C TYR A 238 1.67 10.99 -21.29
N GLU A 239 1.52 10.22 -22.38
CA GLU A 239 2.47 10.23 -23.49
C GLU A 239 2.46 11.63 -24.12
N ASN A 240 3.63 12.21 -24.28
CA ASN A 240 3.83 13.53 -24.91
C ASN A 240 3.14 14.71 -24.20
N VAL A 241 2.77 14.59 -22.93
CA VAL A 241 2.30 15.73 -22.14
C VAL A 241 3.50 16.63 -21.81
N PRO A 242 3.48 17.92 -22.18
CA PRO A 242 4.51 18.86 -21.82
C PRO A 242 4.66 18.96 -20.29
N ASN A 243 5.91 19.05 -19.79
CA ASN A 243 6.19 19.06 -18.35
C ASN A 243 5.45 20.17 -17.58
N ASN A 244 5.26 21.34 -18.20
CA ASN A 244 4.51 22.46 -17.60
C ASN A 244 3.02 22.16 -17.36
N HIS A 245 2.43 21.21 -18.07
CA HIS A 245 1.02 20.79 -17.88
C HIS A 245 0.88 19.51 -17.08
N SER A 246 1.95 18.70 -16.96
CA SER A 246 1.89 17.37 -16.34
C SER A 246 1.43 17.41 -14.88
N VAL A 247 1.91 18.36 -14.10
CA VAL A 247 1.55 18.51 -12.67
C VAL A 247 0.05 18.73 -12.50
N SER A 248 -0.56 19.63 -13.27
CA SER A 248 -2.00 19.93 -13.16
C SER A 248 -2.87 18.75 -13.59
N ILE A 249 -2.50 18.07 -14.68
CA ILE A 249 -3.24 16.90 -15.18
C ILE A 249 -3.17 15.76 -14.16
N ILE A 250 -1.99 15.45 -13.65
CA ILE A 250 -1.79 14.37 -12.67
C ILE A 250 -2.46 14.70 -11.34
N ALA A 251 -2.37 15.95 -10.86
CA ALA A 251 -3.05 16.37 -9.63
C ALA A 251 -4.57 16.20 -9.74
N ASN A 252 -5.16 16.58 -10.86
CA ASN A 252 -6.59 16.38 -11.11
C ASN A 252 -6.95 14.89 -11.14
N ASP A 253 -6.13 14.03 -11.74
CA ASP A 253 -6.38 12.59 -11.75
C ASP A 253 -6.34 11.98 -10.34
N PHE A 254 -5.40 12.39 -9.51
CA PHE A 254 -5.33 11.95 -8.12
C PHE A 254 -6.47 12.51 -7.26
N ASN A 255 -7.02 13.67 -7.62
CA ASN A 255 -8.16 14.25 -6.93
C ASN A 255 -9.48 13.52 -7.24
N LEU A 256 -9.61 12.90 -8.41
CA LEU A 256 -10.77 12.11 -8.76
C LEU A 256 -10.83 10.84 -7.89
N ALA A 257 -12.04 10.46 -7.49
CA ALA A 257 -12.26 9.22 -6.75
C ALA A 257 -11.81 8.00 -7.58
N GLY A 258 -11.14 7.08 -6.94
CA GLY A 258 -10.63 5.86 -7.56
C GLY A 258 -9.40 5.32 -6.83
N HIS A 259 -8.30 5.17 -7.54
CA HIS A 259 -7.13 4.47 -6.99
C HIS A 259 -6.37 5.22 -5.88
N PHE A 260 -6.38 6.56 -5.87
CA PHE A 260 -5.66 7.34 -4.88
C PHE A 260 -6.62 7.96 -3.85
N SER A 261 -7.69 8.60 -4.31
CA SER A 261 -8.67 9.25 -3.44
C SER A 261 -9.88 8.35 -3.16
N VAL A 262 -10.29 8.30 -1.91
CA VAL A 262 -11.49 7.59 -1.43
C VAL A 262 -12.71 8.50 -1.56
N LEU A 263 -12.57 9.76 -1.12
CA LEU A 263 -13.59 10.79 -1.26
C LEU A 263 -13.44 11.49 -2.62
N ASN A 264 -14.54 11.65 -3.35
CA ASN A 264 -14.55 12.50 -4.52
C ASN A 264 -14.55 13.99 -4.13
N ASP A 265 -14.33 14.88 -5.10
CA ASP A 265 -14.23 16.31 -4.87
C ASP A 265 -15.52 16.91 -4.25
N LYS A 266 -16.69 16.44 -4.69
CA LYS A 266 -18.00 16.90 -4.16
C LYS A 266 -18.19 16.47 -2.69
N GLU A 267 -17.81 15.27 -2.34
CA GLU A 267 -17.86 14.77 -0.97
C GLU A 267 -16.87 15.52 -0.08
N GLN A 268 -15.64 15.73 -0.55
CA GLN A 268 -14.64 16.53 0.16
C GLN A 268 -15.15 17.94 0.47
N LYS A 269 -15.66 18.66 -0.52
CA LYS A 269 -16.17 20.05 -0.36
C LYS A 269 -17.33 20.16 0.61
N LYS A 270 -18.09 19.09 0.82
CA LYS A 270 -19.15 19.03 1.82
C LYS A 270 -18.63 18.72 3.23
N LEU A 271 -17.70 17.75 3.32
CA LEU A 271 -17.21 17.25 4.60
C LEU A 271 -16.21 18.19 5.26
N PHE A 272 -15.38 18.88 4.47
CA PHE A 272 -14.32 19.74 4.99
C PHE A 272 -14.82 21.19 5.11
N ASN A 273 -14.38 21.87 6.17
CA ASN A 273 -14.69 23.27 6.36
C ASN A 273 -14.10 24.15 5.24
N PHE A 274 -14.67 25.34 5.06
CA PHE A 274 -14.38 26.24 3.94
C PHE A 274 -12.89 26.47 3.70
N LYS A 275 -12.10 26.68 4.76
CA LYS A 275 -10.65 26.90 4.69
C LYS A 275 -9.86 25.75 4.05
N TYR A 276 -10.44 24.54 3.97
CA TYR A 276 -9.80 23.34 3.45
C TYR A 276 -10.37 22.82 2.11
N LYS A 277 -11.33 23.54 1.51
CA LYS A 277 -12.01 23.08 0.29
C LYS A 277 -11.05 22.81 -0.86
N ASP A 278 -10.07 23.69 -1.07
CA ASP A 278 -9.09 23.58 -2.15
C ASP A 278 -7.72 23.05 -1.68
N TYR A 279 -7.55 22.90 -0.36
CA TYR A 279 -6.32 22.47 0.29
C TYR A 279 -5.72 21.21 -0.37
N PHE A 280 -6.55 20.23 -0.67
CA PHE A 280 -6.07 18.94 -1.19
C PHE A 280 -5.42 19.09 -2.56
N LEU A 281 -6.07 19.76 -3.50
CA LEU A 281 -5.55 19.94 -4.85
C LEU A 281 -4.28 20.79 -4.87
N GLU A 282 -4.24 21.86 -4.09
CA GLU A 282 -3.07 22.72 -3.96
C GLU A 282 -1.87 21.96 -3.36
N THR A 283 -2.14 21.15 -2.35
CA THR A 283 -1.10 20.32 -1.71
C THR A 283 -0.57 19.26 -2.66
N LEU A 284 -1.43 18.61 -3.46
CA LEU A 284 -1.00 17.68 -4.51
C LEU A 284 -0.10 18.37 -5.53
N LYS A 285 -0.49 19.53 -6.03
CA LYS A 285 0.31 20.31 -6.99
C LYS A 285 1.67 20.67 -6.41
N LYS A 286 1.71 21.12 -5.15
CA LYS A 286 2.96 21.47 -4.46
C LYS A 286 3.90 20.27 -4.33
N GLU A 287 3.40 19.09 -3.98
CA GLU A 287 4.20 17.87 -3.86
C GLU A 287 4.65 17.34 -5.23
N LEU A 288 3.77 17.36 -6.23
CA LEU A 288 4.12 16.96 -7.60
C LEU A 288 5.18 17.87 -8.21
N ASN A 289 5.14 19.19 -7.93
CA ASN A 289 6.14 20.12 -8.40
C ASN A 289 7.57 19.81 -7.93
N LYS A 290 7.74 19.12 -6.80
CA LYS A 290 9.05 18.64 -6.34
C LYS A 290 9.67 17.58 -7.27
N LEU A 291 8.86 16.98 -8.15
CA LEU A 291 9.23 15.91 -9.08
C LEU A 291 9.04 16.32 -10.53
N ASN A 292 8.76 17.58 -10.85
CA ASN A 292 8.42 18.06 -12.19
C ASN A 292 9.59 17.99 -13.21
N PHE A 293 10.79 17.62 -12.77
CA PHE A 293 11.93 17.28 -13.64
C PHE A 293 11.75 15.92 -14.33
N LEU A 294 10.77 15.11 -13.91
CA LEU A 294 10.41 13.85 -14.55
C LEU A 294 9.38 14.06 -15.65
N PRO A 295 9.42 13.30 -16.76
CA PRO A 295 8.34 13.28 -17.73
C PRO A 295 7.05 12.76 -17.09
N ALA A 296 5.90 13.12 -17.66
CA ALA A 296 4.58 12.93 -17.01
C ALA A 296 4.31 11.49 -16.55
N GLU A 297 4.66 10.48 -17.35
CA GLU A 297 4.49 9.08 -16.96
C GLU A 297 5.35 8.68 -15.77
N LYS A 298 6.60 9.12 -15.70
CA LYS A 298 7.49 8.87 -14.58
C LYS A 298 7.11 9.70 -13.35
N LEU A 299 6.65 10.92 -13.54
CA LEU A 299 6.14 11.78 -12.48
C LEU A 299 4.96 11.12 -11.77
N TYR A 300 4.00 10.57 -12.54
CA TYR A 300 2.89 9.83 -11.99
C TYR A 300 3.35 8.62 -11.17
N ASP A 301 4.20 7.78 -11.74
CA ASP A 301 4.69 6.56 -11.09
C ASP A 301 5.50 6.86 -9.83
N ALA A 302 6.40 7.88 -9.87
CA ALA A 302 7.18 8.31 -8.71
C ALA A 302 6.27 8.81 -7.57
N PHE A 303 5.31 9.68 -7.90
CA PHE A 303 4.39 10.21 -6.91
C PHE A 303 3.52 9.11 -6.28
N TYR A 304 2.98 8.22 -7.11
CA TYR A 304 2.18 7.09 -6.64
C TYR A 304 3.00 6.16 -5.74
N PHE A 305 4.25 5.85 -6.12
CA PHE A 305 5.15 5.05 -5.29
C PHE A 305 5.42 5.70 -3.93
N LEU A 306 5.76 7.00 -3.91
CA LEU A 306 6.10 7.71 -2.69
C LEU A 306 4.93 7.83 -1.71
N HIS A 307 3.71 7.96 -2.20
CA HIS A 307 2.56 8.23 -1.35
C HIS A 307 1.67 7.02 -1.16
N HIS A 308 1.39 6.26 -2.18
CA HIS A 308 0.64 5.02 -2.04
C HIS A 308 1.52 3.86 -1.58
N GLY A 309 2.65 3.63 -2.23
CA GLY A 309 3.57 2.55 -1.88
C GLY A 309 4.14 2.72 -0.47
N THR A 310 4.91 3.78 -0.25
CA THR A 310 5.67 3.93 1.00
C THR A 310 4.85 4.42 2.18
N ARG A 311 3.68 5.04 1.96
CA ARG A 311 2.87 5.62 3.04
C ARG A 311 1.54 4.88 3.30
N ARG A 312 1.16 3.95 2.44
CA ARG A 312 -0.05 3.12 2.62
C ARG A 312 0.27 1.63 2.68
N LEU A 313 1.08 1.09 1.75
CA LEU A 313 1.38 -0.35 1.75
C LEU A 313 2.51 -0.70 2.73
N LEU A 314 3.56 0.11 2.75
CA LEU A 314 4.73 -0.17 3.58
C LEU A 314 4.44 -0.16 5.10
N PRO A 315 3.58 0.70 5.68
CA PRO A 315 3.23 0.63 7.10
C PRO A 315 2.71 -0.73 7.56
N GLN A 316 2.02 -1.48 6.70
CA GLN A 316 1.58 -2.84 6.98
C GLN A 316 2.77 -3.79 7.17
N VAL A 317 3.76 -3.70 6.27
CA VAL A 317 4.98 -4.53 6.35
C VAL A 317 5.86 -4.10 7.52
N GLN A 318 5.98 -2.80 7.77
CA GLN A 318 6.71 -2.27 8.94
C GLN A 318 6.12 -2.77 10.25
N ALA A 319 4.80 -2.79 10.38
CA ALA A 319 4.11 -3.33 11.53
C ALA A 319 4.36 -4.85 11.69
N ALA A 320 4.23 -5.62 10.62
CA ALA A 320 4.54 -7.05 10.62
C ALA A 320 6.01 -7.31 10.99
N SER A 321 6.93 -6.47 10.52
CA SER A 321 8.37 -6.59 10.79
C SER A 321 8.76 -6.32 12.25
N LYS A 322 7.85 -5.78 13.08
CA LYS A 322 8.04 -5.71 14.54
C LYS A 322 7.91 -7.10 15.21
N THR A 323 7.34 -8.08 14.51
CA THR A 323 7.15 -9.46 15.02
C THR A 323 8.13 -10.44 14.38
N ILE A 324 8.34 -10.34 13.06
CA ILE A 324 9.22 -11.20 12.28
C ILE A 324 9.79 -10.42 11.10
N TYR A 325 11.01 -10.76 10.68
CA TYR A 325 11.65 -10.05 9.57
C TYR A 325 10.96 -10.32 8.23
N TYR A 326 10.37 -9.27 7.65
CA TYR A 326 9.82 -9.26 6.30
C TYR A 326 10.84 -8.68 5.33
N ALA A 327 11.28 -9.47 4.37
CA ALA A 327 12.18 -9.03 3.32
C ALA A 327 11.37 -8.63 2.07
N LEU A 328 11.73 -7.48 1.51
CA LEU A 328 11.09 -6.88 0.34
C LEU A 328 12.08 -6.83 -0.83
N PRO A 329 12.24 -7.91 -1.62
CA PRO A 329 13.16 -7.93 -2.77
C PRO A 329 12.87 -6.80 -3.77
N GLY A 330 11.60 -6.41 -3.93
CA GLY A 330 11.18 -5.32 -4.81
C GLY A 330 11.74 -3.93 -4.45
N LEU A 331 12.20 -3.75 -3.20
CA LEU A 331 12.84 -2.51 -2.74
C LEU A 331 14.38 -2.59 -2.74
N ASN A 332 14.97 -3.66 -3.23
CA ASN A 332 16.40 -3.68 -3.48
C ASN A 332 16.79 -2.61 -4.51
N THR A 333 17.80 -1.82 -4.21
CA THR A 333 18.14 -0.64 -5.02
C THR A 333 18.55 -0.99 -6.44
N LEU A 334 19.28 -2.08 -6.65
CA LEU A 334 19.72 -2.50 -7.99
C LEU A 334 18.53 -3.03 -8.82
N TYR A 335 17.66 -3.84 -8.19
CA TYR A 335 16.44 -4.30 -8.84
C TYR A 335 15.53 -3.12 -9.20
N PHE A 336 15.31 -2.22 -8.24
CA PHE A 336 14.51 -1.01 -8.47
C PHE A 336 15.03 -0.20 -9.67
N ASP A 337 16.33 0.11 -9.68
CA ASP A 337 16.94 0.92 -10.73
C ASP A 337 16.84 0.22 -12.11
N SER A 338 17.03 -1.11 -12.18
CA SER A 338 16.87 -1.86 -13.43
C SER A 338 15.46 -1.74 -13.98
N VAL A 339 14.45 -1.98 -13.15
CA VAL A 339 13.04 -1.89 -13.56
C VAL A 339 12.61 -0.45 -13.84
N TRP A 340 13.07 0.53 -13.05
CA TRP A 340 12.76 1.95 -13.26
C TRP A 340 13.22 2.46 -14.62
N ASN A 341 14.36 1.98 -15.10
CA ASN A 341 14.93 2.38 -16.38
C ASN A 341 14.29 1.70 -17.60
N VAL A 342 13.49 0.67 -17.43
CA VAL A 342 12.76 0.01 -18.54
C VAL A 342 11.75 0.99 -19.16
N PRO A 343 11.74 1.16 -20.49
CA PRO A 343 10.74 1.98 -21.19
C PRO A 343 9.29 1.53 -20.86
N GLY A 344 8.40 2.49 -20.61
CA GLY A 344 7.01 2.22 -20.24
C GLY A 344 6.25 1.33 -21.23
N LYS A 345 6.57 1.42 -22.54
CA LYS A 345 5.98 0.57 -23.59
C LYS A 345 6.14 -0.93 -23.33
N PHE A 346 7.22 -1.35 -22.67
CA PHE A 346 7.51 -2.76 -22.34
C PHE A 346 6.80 -3.24 -21.05
N LYS A 347 6.30 -2.31 -20.24
CA LYS A 347 5.58 -2.61 -18.99
C LYS A 347 4.06 -2.68 -19.18
N LYS A 348 3.52 -2.22 -20.33
CA LYS A 348 2.08 -2.21 -20.62
C LYS A 348 1.46 -3.59 -20.48
N LYS A 349 0.24 -3.64 -19.89
CA LYS A 349 -0.56 -4.87 -19.71
C LYS A 349 0.22 -6.02 -19.05
N ASN A 350 1.07 -5.69 -18.07
CA ASN A 350 1.92 -6.67 -17.38
C ASN A 350 2.87 -7.48 -18.27
N LYS A 351 3.16 -7.00 -19.50
CA LYS A 351 3.97 -7.73 -20.48
C LYS A 351 5.29 -8.23 -19.86
N MET A 352 6.08 -7.34 -19.28
CA MET A 352 7.37 -7.71 -18.69
C MET A 352 7.24 -8.78 -17.60
N ARG A 353 6.21 -8.71 -16.76
CA ARG A 353 5.97 -9.71 -15.69
C ARG A 353 5.57 -11.07 -16.23
N GLN A 354 4.71 -11.07 -17.27
CA GLN A 354 4.34 -12.30 -17.96
C GLN A 354 5.55 -12.95 -18.63
N ASP A 355 6.37 -12.16 -19.30
CA ASP A 355 7.58 -12.64 -19.98
C ASP A 355 8.64 -13.12 -18.97
N LEU A 356 8.81 -12.45 -17.81
CA LEU A 356 9.67 -12.93 -16.73
C LEU A 356 9.25 -14.29 -16.23
N LEU A 357 7.95 -14.50 -15.94
CA LEU A 357 7.44 -15.80 -15.52
C LEU A 357 7.63 -16.85 -16.59
N LYS A 358 7.24 -16.54 -17.84
CA LYS A 358 7.30 -17.48 -18.95
C LYS A 358 8.74 -17.91 -19.30
N ASN A 359 9.68 -16.96 -19.27
CA ASN A 359 11.04 -17.22 -19.75
C ASN A 359 11.95 -17.79 -18.66
N TYR A 360 11.72 -17.45 -17.37
CA TYR A 360 12.64 -17.80 -16.28
C TYR A 360 12.03 -18.68 -15.19
N TYR A 361 10.69 -18.76 -15.11
CA TYR A 361 9.97 -19.47 -14.05
C TYR A 361 8.78 -20.25 -14.62
N GLN A 362 9.06 -21.02 -15.67
CA GLN A 362 8.05 -21.72 -16.47
C GLN A 362 7.23 -22.69 -15.61
N GLU A 363 7.84 -23.36 -14.62
CA GLU A 363 7.18 -24.34 -13.75
C GLU A 363 5.93 -23.74 -13.04
N VAL A 364 5.98 -22.47 -12.71
CA VAL A 364 4.89 -21.77 -12.02
C VAL A 364 4.00 -20.94 -12.95
N SER A 365 4.42 -20.74 -14.21
CA SER A 365 3.67 -19.92 -15.17
C SER A 365 2.37 -20.57 -15.66
N ASP A 366 2.34 -21.90 -15.70
CA ASP A 366 1.22 -22.68 -16.27
C ASP A 366 -0.02 -22.69 -15.36
N THR A 367 0.14 -22.38 -14.08
CA THR A 367 -1.00 -22.26 -13.16
C THR A 367 -1.66 -20.91 -13.38
N LYS A 368 -2.97 -20.86 -13.51
CA LYS A 368 -3.72 -19.63 -13.80
C LYS A 368 -3.51 -18.56 -12.77
N LEU A 369 -3.43 -17.31 -13.25
CA LEU A 369 -3.36 -16.10 -12.43
C LEU A 369 -4.75 -15.64 -12.03
N VAL A 370 -4.88 -15.17 -10.80
CA VAL A 370 -6.18 -14.71 -10.28
C VAL A 370 -6.57 -13.34 -10.86
N ARG A 371 -5.63 -12.49 -11.23
CA ARG A 371 -5.92 -11.09 -11.59
C ARG A 371 -6.28 -10.82 -13.04
N ASP A 372 -5.66 -11.50 -13.99
CA ASP A 372 -5.81 -11.13 -15.39
C ASP A 372 -7.05 -11.72 -16.05
N ASP A 373 -7.58 -12.84 -15.51
CA ASP A 373 -8.69 -13.57 -16.06
C ASP A 373 -9.64 -14.17 -15.00
N GLN A 374 -9.95 -13.45 -13.94
CA GLN A 374 -10.89 -13.96 -12.91
C GLN A 374 -12.20 -14.45 -13.51
N ILE A 375 -12.69 -13.76 -14.54
CA ILE A 375 -13.91 -14.16 -15.28
C ILE A 375 -13.65 -15.36 -16.17
N ASP A 376 -12.50 -15.41 -16.84
CA ASP A 376 -12.15 -16.52 -17.73
C ASP A 376 -11.81 -17.80 -16.96
N TYR A 377 -11.25 -17.68 -15.74
CA TYR A 377 -11.01 -18.83 -14.87
C TYR A 377 -12.33 -19.49 -14.43
N ILE A 378 -13.24 -18.68 -13.88
CA ILE A 378 -14.56 -19.17 -13.47
C ILE A 378 -15.36 -19.64 -14.69
N GLY A 379 -15.35 -18.89 -15.77
CA GLY A 379 -16.07 -19.22 -16.99
C GLY A 379 -15.56 -20.49 -17.69
N LYS A 380 -14.24 -20.72 -17.73
CA LYS A 380 -13.65 -21.93 -18.30
C LYS A 380 -13.85 -23.15 -17.40
N LYS A 381 -13.75 -22.99 -16.08
CA LYS A 381 -13.99 -24.08 -15.11
C LYS A 381 -15.46 -24.55 -15.14
N PHE A 382 -16.41 -23.65 -15.39
CA PHE A 382 -17.85 -23.94 -15.42
C PHE A 382 -18.48 -23.89 -16.81
N GLY A 383 -17.70 -23.66 -17.87
CA GLY A 383 -18.21 -23.64 -19.26
C GLY A 383 -19.16 -22.48 -19.62
N ILE A 384 -19.18 -21.39 -18.83
CA ILE A 384 -20.20 -20.33 -18.91
C ILE A 384 -19.61 -18.92 -19.14
N ASN A 385 -18.59 -18.79 -19.99
CA ASN A 385 -17.89 -17.54 -20.22
C ASN A 385 -18.76 -16.33 -20.62
N THR A 386 -19.69 -16.57 -21.56
CA THR A 386 -20.54 -15.50 -22.09
C THR A 386 -21.62 -15.08 -21.10
N PHE A 387 -22.21 -16.01 -20.39
CA PHE A 387 -23.20 -15.74 -19.34
C PHE A 387 -22.61 -14.92 -18.18
N TYR A 388 -21.40 -15.25 -17.74
CA TYR A 388 -20.71 -14.49 -16.68
C TYR A 388 -20.33 -13.06 -17.10
N LYS A 389 -19.91 -12.86 -18.35
CA LYS A 389 -19.67 -11.52 -18.91
C LYS A 389 -20.96 -10.69 -18.95
N ILE A 390 -22.06 -11.28 -19.38
CA ILE A 390 -23.38 -10.64 -19.40
C ILE A 390 -23.86 -10.34 -17.98
N MET A 391 -23.76 -11.29 -17.06
CA MET A 391 -24.15 -11.09 -15.65
C MET A 391 -23.31 -10.01 -14.95
N LYS A 392 -22.02 -9.88 -15.27
CA LYS A 392 -21.17 -8.81 -14.76
C LYS A 392 -21.64 -7.45 -15.28
N ILE A 393 -21.95 -7.34 -16.56
CA ILE A 393 -22.48 -6.11 -17.18
C ILE A 393 -23.84 -5.74 -16.57
N LEU A 394 -24.72 -6.71 -16.36
CA LEU A 394 -26.04 -6.52 -15.76
C LEU A 394 -25.94 -6.14 -14.27
N LYS A 395 -25.07 -6.76 -13.49
CA LYS A 395 -24.78 -6.37 -12.10
C LYS A 395 -24.18 -4.97 -12.02
N HIS A 396 -23.27 -4.61 -12.91
CA HIS A 396 -22.72 -3.24 -12.99
C HIS A 396 -23.79 -2.19 -13.30
N LYS A 397 -24.69 -2.47 -14.24
CA LYS A 397 -25.75 -1.52 -14.64
C LYS A 397 -26.90 -1.42 -13.62
N LYS A 398 -27.28 -2.52 -12.99
CA LYS A 398 -28.49 -2.59 -12.16
C LYS A 398 -28.28 -2.27 -10.68
N PHE A 399 -27.06 -2.43 -10.13
CA PHE A 399 -26.84 -2.32 -8.68
C PHE A 399 -25.80 -1.28 -8.26
N GLY A 400 -25.08 -0.65 -9.19
CA GLY A 400 -24.07 0.38 -8.84
C GLY A 400 -22.95 -0.09 -7.89
N ILE A 401 -22.85 -1.41 -7.64
CA ILE A 401 -22.18 -2.00 -6.48
C ILE A 401 -20.77 -2.51 -6.80
N LEU A 402 -20.41 -2.68 -8.05
CA LEU A 402 -19.09 -3.21 -8.38
C LEU A 402 -18.27 -2.15 -9.08
N LYS A 403 -17.64 -1.26 -8.32
CA LYS A 403 -16.40 -0.65 -8.75
C LYS A 403 -15.35 -1.77 -8.82
N SER A 404 -14.70 -1.86 -9.97
CA SER A 404 -13.83 -2.92 -10.45
C SER A 404 -12.53 -3.16 -9.70
N ASP A 405 -12.35 -2.66 -8.49
CA ASP A 405 -11.06 -2.60 -7.82
C ASP A 405 -10.94 -3.51 -6.60
N TYR A 406 -11.94 -4.34 -6.34
CA TYR A 406 -11.83 -5.32 -5.27
C TYR A 406 -11.32 -6.64 -5.83
N ASP A 407 -10.12 -7.00 -5.44
CA ASP A 407 -9.65 -8.37 -5.54
C ASP A 407 -10.72 -9.30 -4.97
N PHE A 408 -10.93 -10.46 -5.57
CA PHE A 408 -12.02 -11.35 -5.23
C PHE A 408 -12.05 -11.76 -3.76
N TRP A 409 -10.88 -11.85 -3.12
CA TRP A 409 -10.74 -12.08 -1.70
C TRP A 409 -11.07 -10.83 -0.86
N GLY A 410 -10.72 -9.66 -1.33
CA GLY A 410 -10.99 -8.39 -0.65
C GLY A 410 -12.48 -8.10 -0.52
N GLN A 411 -13.29 -8.45 -1.51
CA GLN A 411 -14.73 -8.24 -1.46
C GLN A 411 -15.38 -9.07 -0.34
N GLN A 412 -15.04 -10.34 -0.21
CA GLN A 412 -15.57 -11.20 0.86
C GLN A 412 -15.16 -10.70 2.23
N ILE A 413 -13.90 -10.28 2.41
CA ILE A 413 -13.43 -9.68 3.66
C ILE A 413 -14.21 -8.42 4.01
N TYR A 414 -14.42 -7.53 3.05
CA TYR A 414 -15.17 -6.30 3.28
C TYR A 414 -16.62 -6.58 3.64
N GLU A 415 -17.27 -7.55 3.01
CA GLU A 415 -18.62 -7.98 3.34
C GLU A 415 -18.72 -8.52 4.78
N TYR A 416 -17.74 -9.33 5.20
CA TYR A 416 -17.67 -9.84 6.58
C TYR A 416 -17.44 -8.71 7.59
N ILE A 417 -16.47 -7.83 7.33
CA ILE A 417 -16.18 -6.71 8.22
C ILE A 417 -17.39 -5.77 8.32
N GLU A 418 -18.03 -5.45 7.21
CA GLU A 418 -19.23 -4.61 7.18
C GLU A 418 -20.36 -5.25 7.99
N LYS A 419 -20.63 -6.53 7.79
CA LYS A 419 -21.72 -7.23 8.48
C LYS A 419 -21.48 -7.36 9.98
N ASP A 420 -20.30 -7.83 10.39
CA ASP A 420 -20.03 -8.17 11.79
C ASP A 420 -19.58 -6.97 12.62
N LEU A 421 -18.98 -5.96 11.99
CA LEU A 421 -18.52 -4.74 12.66
C LEU A 421 -19.45 -3.54 12.48
N GLU A 422 -20.51 -3.64 11.67
CA GLU A 422 -21.40 -2.51 11.37
C GLU A 422 -21.95 -1.81 12.63
N PRO A 423 -22.45 -2.52 13.68
CA PRO A 423 -22.93 -1.85 14.87
C PRO A 423 -21.85 -1.05 15.59
N TRP A 424 -20.63 -1.63 15.67
CA TRP A 424 -19.48 -0.97 16.27
C TRP A 424 -19.03 0.22 15.42
N ILE A 425 -18.92 0.08 14.10
CA ILE A 425 -18.56 1.17 13.17
C ILE A 425 -19.53 2.35 13.31
N LYS A 426 -20.83 2.08 13.39
CA LYS A 426 -21.87 3.11 13.57
C LYS A 426 -21.70 3.84 14.91
N ASN A 427 -21.40 3.11 15.97
CA ASN A 427 -21.15 3.71 17.27
C ASN A 427 -19.91 4.60 17.28
N GLU A 428 -18.78 4.10 16.76
CA GLU A 428 -17.54 4.90 16.63
C GLU A 428 -17.72 6.15 15.75
N THR A 429 -18.56 6.08 14.75
CA THR A 429 -18.87 7.23 13.90
C THR A 429 -19.65 8.32 14.63
N LYS A 430 -20.63 7.95 15.45
CA LYS A 430 -21.42 8.92 16.25
C LYS A 430 -20.57 9.61 17.31
N HIS A 431 -19.61 8.90 17.91
CA HIS A 431 -18.73 9.37 18.97
C HIS A 431 -17.32 9.63 18.46
N ASN A 432 -17.21 10.11 17.22
CA ASN A 432 -15.92 10.35 16.57
C ASN A 432 -15.26 11.61 17.13
N ALA A 433 -14.07 11.47 17.71
CA ALA A 433 -13.36 12.57 18.34
C ALA A 433 -12.96 13.70 17.38
N MET A 434 -12.94 13.46 16.06
CA MET A 434 -12.75 14.54 15.08
C MET A 434 -13.89 15.57 15.07
N LEU A 435 -15.07 15.21 15.59
CA LEU A 435 -16.22 16.14 15.68
C LEU A 435 -16.03 17.27 16.70
N ASP A 436 -15.02 17.16 17.56
CA ASP A 436 -14.63 18.22 18.51
C ASP A 436 -13.71 19.28 17.88
N TYR A 437 -13.31 19.09 16.62
CA TYR A 437 -12.42 19.98 15.88
C TYR A 437 -13.14 20.70 14.73
N ASP A 438 -12.68 21.90 14.38
CA ASP A 438 -13.29 22.76 13.38
C ASP A 438 -12.86 22.48 11.93
N PHE A 439 -12.12 21.41 11.65
CA PHE A 439 -11.72 21.12 10.29
C PHE A 439 -12.78 20.36 9.48
N LEU A 440 -13.82 19.80 10.15
CA LEU A 440 -14.92 19.08 9.54
C LEU A 440 -16.27 19.79 9.74
N ASN A 441 -17.15 19.66 8.74
CA ASN A 441 -18.57 19.98 8.90
C ASN A 441 -19.25 18.79 9.60
N LYS A 442 -19.64 18.97 10.88
CA LYS A 442 -20.20 17.92 11.73
C LYS A 442 -21.45 17.27 11.13
N ASP A 443 -22.40 18.09 10.67
CA ASP A 443 -23.68 17.60 10.15
C ASP A 443 -23.49 16.81 8.84
N GLU A 444 -22.68 17.34 7.94
CA GLU A 444 -22.36 16.63 6.69
C GLU A 444 -21.52 15.37 6.94
N PHE A 445 -20.64 15.37 7.95
CA PHE A 445 -19.90 14.17 8.36
C PHE A 445 -20.85 13.08 8.85
N LEU A 446 -21.72 13.37 9.81
CA LEU A 446 -22.68 12.41 10.34
C LEU A 446 -23.64 11.91 9.25
N LYS A 447 -24.11 12.81 8.39
CA LYS A 447 -24.94 12.47 7.23
C LYS A 447 -24.21 11.59 6.20
N TYR A 448 -22.94 11.87 5.93
CA TYR A 448 -22.13 11.05 5.02
C TYR A 448 -21.98 9.63 5.54
N TYR A 449 -21.56 9.49 6.80
CA TYR A 449 -21.30 8.19 7.42
C TYR A 449 -22.57 7.43 7.85
N SER A 450 -23.74 8.05 7.85
CA SER A 450 -25.03 7.37 8.03
C SER A 450 -25.56 6.68 6.78
N LYS A 451 -24.95 6.94 5.61
CA LYS A 451 -25.38 6.31 4.36
C LYS A 451 -25.25 4.79 4.44
N LYS A 452 -26.27 4.08 3.96
CA LYS A 452 -26.17 2.65 3.72
C LYS A 452 -25.11 2.39 2.63
N ARG A 453 -24.11 1.53 2.91
CA ARG A 453 -23.11 1.05 1.96
C ARG A 453 -22.01 2.06 1.57
N LEU A 454 -21.40 2.72 2.53
CA LEU A 454 -20.12 3.36 2.28
C LEU A 454 -19.02 2.30 2.14
N PRO A 455 -18.02 2.55 1.28
CA PRO A 455 -16.84 1.69 1.23
C PRO A 455 -16.17 1.61 2.61
N LEU A 456 -15.74 0.44 3.01
CA LEU A 456 -15.04 0.24 4.30
C LEU A 456 -13.81 1.13 4.43
N SER A 457 -13.17 1.46 3.30
CA SER A 457 -12.07 2.41 3.21
C SER A 457 -12.41 3.80 3.75
N SER A 458 -13.68 4.23 3.62
CA SER A 458 -14.14 5.53 4.15
C SER A 458 -14.21 5.53 5.69
N TYR A 459 -14.65 4.44 6.29
CA TYR A 459 -14.66 4.30 7.74
C TYR A 459 -13.27 4.06 8.32
N GLY A 460 -12.41 3.38 7.55
CA GLY A 460 -11.13 2.87 8.01
C GLY A 460 -10.21 3.93 8.57
N THR A 461 -10.11 5.07 7.90
CA THR A 461 -9.29 6.20 8.35
C THR A 461 -9.96 7.01 9.45
N SER A 462 -11.28 7.27 9.34
CA SER A 462 -11.98 8.10 10.33
C SER A 462 -11.94 7.47 11.74
N ILE A 463 -12.08 6.16 11.84
CA ILE A 463 -11.99 5.43 13.10
C ILE A 463 -10.56 5.45 13.66
N VAL A 464 -9.54 5.29 12.80
CA VAL A 464 -8.13 5.33 13.23
C VAL A 464 -7.77 6.71 13.77
N ILE A 465 -8.16 7.79 13.08
CA ILE A 465 -7.91 9.16 13.55
C ILE A 465 -8.64 9.43 14.86
N SER A 466 -9.92 9.05 14.97
CA SER A 466 -10.70 9.21 16.21
C SER A 466 -10.03 8.54 17.40
N ASN A 467 -9.58 7.28 17.24
CA ASN A 467 -8.90 6.56 18.31
C ASN A 467 -7.52 7.14 18.63
N PHE A 468 -6.81 7.66 17.63
CA PHE A 468 -5.56 8.39 17.86
C PHE A 468 -5.79 9.65 18.71
N ILE A 469 -6.84 10.43 18.39
CA ILE A 469 -7.21 11.63 19.16
C ILE A 469 -7.57 11.25 20.60
N LYS A 470 -8.49 10.31 20.80
CA LYS A 470 -8.92 9.84 22.14
C LYS A 470 -7.76 9.38 23.02
N LYS A 471 -6.69 8.85 22.41
CA LYS A 471 -5.53 8.35 23.14
C LYS A 471 -4.52 9.45 23.52
N ASN A 472 -4.33 10.45 22.68
CA ASN A 472 -3.18 11.35 22.76
C ASN A 472 -3.55 12.79 23.12
N PHE A 473 -4.82 13.16 23.02
CA PHE A 473 -5.38 14.48 23.35
C PHE A 473 -6.56 14.37 24.32
#